data_8ccfe5bf0b9a8161aab8ef4eb347d544
#
_entry.id   8ccfe5bf0b9a8161aab8ef4eb347d544
#
_cell.length_a   1.000
_cell.length_b   1.000
_cell.length_c   1.000
_cell.angle_alpha   90.00
_cell.angle_beta   90.00
_cell.angle_gamma   90.00
#
_symmetry.space_group_name_H-M   'P 1'
#
loop_
_entity.id
_entity.type
_entity.pdbx_description
1 polymer ?
#
loop_
_entity_poly.entity_id
_entity_poly.type
_entity_poly.pdbx_seq_one_letter_code
_entity_poly.pdbx_strand_id
1 'polypeptide(L)'
;RDVERSRGLGDVYKRQTYLYNLQTSPAAECSLQYRVFGDGRIQTTLHYDPVEGLAAMPEFGVLFKIDADYDTVEWYGNGPAETYWDRQHGAKLGIYQNKVADNMAQYLVPQECGAKTAVRWAKVVDRKGRGLLFTADAAKPMFFSALPYTPHEMESAKHPYELPPVHYTVIRAMGEQMGVGGDDSWGANVHPEYIPDVTKPVEFTFTFRGI
;
A
#
# COMPACT_ATOMS: atom_id res chain seq x y z
N ARG A 1 7.71 -5.15 23.47
CA ARG A 1 8.79 -5.01 22.48
C ARG A 1 9.73 -6.20 22.61
N ASP A 2 9.44 -7.27 21.88
CA ASP A 2 10.34 -8.44 21.86
C ASP A 2 11.27 -8.33 20.66
N VAL A 3 12.57 -8.29 20.94
CA VAL A 3 13.63 -8.27 19.92
C VAL A 3 14.31 -9.64 19.94
N GLU A 4 13.97 -10.49 18.96
CA GLU A 4 14.67 -11.74 18.76
C GLU A 4 15.89 -11.54 17.85
N ARG A 5 17.09 -11.86 18.33
CA ARG A 5 18.34 -11.78 17.57
C ARG A 5 18.75 -13.17 17.13
N SER A 6 18.67 -13.46 15.84
CA SER A 6 19.25 -14.68 15.25
C SER A 6 20.57 -14.35 14.55
N ARG A 7 21.64 -15.13 14.85
CA ARG A 7 22.91 -15.13 14.12
C ARG A 7 23.03 -16.47 13.40
N GLY A 8 22.92 -16.44 12.06
CA GLY A 8 23.19 -17.60 11.19
C GLY A 8 24.38 -17.35 10.30
N LEU A 9 25.21 -18.37 10.03
CA LEU A 9 26.25 -18.36 8.99
C LEU A 9 25.55 -18.55 7.64
N GLY A 10 25.53 -17.53 6.81
CA GLY A 10 24.82 -17.48 5.54
C GLY A 10 24.34 -16.07 5.29
N ASP A 11 23.10 -15.87 4.97
CA ASP A 11 22.51 -14.55 4.84
C ASP A 11 22.38 -13.89 6.22
N VAL A 12 23.32 -13.02 6.55
CA VAL A 12 23.29 -12.26 7.81
C VAL A 12 22.12 -11.30 7.75
N TYR A 13 21.07 -11.58 8.50
CA TYR A 13 19.92 -10.68 8.63
C TYR A 13 19.59 -10.37 10.07
N LYS A 14 19.02 -9.20 10.27
CA LYS A 14 18.40 -8.79 11.54
C LYS A 14 16.90 -8.96 11.40
N ARG A 15 16.26 -9.66 12.33
CA ARG A 15 14.82 -9.79 12.42
C ARG A 15 14.29 -8.91 13.53
N GLN A 16 13.22 -8.16 13.25
CA GLN A 16 12.45 -7.41 14.25
C GLN A 16 10.97 -7.65 13.98
N THR A 17 10.20 -7.85 15.05
CA THR A 17 8.74 -7.96 14.98
C THR A 17 8.15 -6.90 15.90
N TYR A 18 7.16 -6.18 15.39
CA TYR A 18 6.38 -5.19 16.11
C TYR A 18 4.94 -5.69 16.20
N LEU A 19 4.34 -5.60 17.39
CA LEU A 19 2.92 -5.83 17.60
C LEU A 19 2.22 -4.49 17.69
N TYR A 20 1.15 -4.33 16.94
CA TYR A 20 0.30 -3.16 16.92
C TYR A 20 -1.07 -3.53 17.49
N ASN A 21 -1.41 -2.95 18.64
CA ASN A 21 -2.78 -2.97 19.13
C ASN A 21 -3.58 -1.97 18.29
N LEU A 22 -4.53 -2.48 17.54
CA LEU A 22 -5.41 -1.65 16.73
C LEU A 22 -6.46 -0.98 17.63
N GLN A 23 -6.79 0.28 17.33
CA GLN A 23 -7.80 1.04 18.07
C GLN A 23 -9.22 0.62 17.61
N THR A 24 -9.53 -0.65 17.75
CA THR A 24 -10.80 -1.25 17.32
C THR A 24 -11.60 -1.76 18.51
N SER A 25 -12.91 -1.96 18.34
CA SER A 25 -13.78 -2.62 19.28
C SER A 25 -14.63 -3.65 18.52
N PRO A 26 -14.45 -4.95 18.79
CA PRO A 26 -13.50 -5.56 19.75
C PRO A 26 -12.04 -5.25 19.43
N ALA A 27 -11.15 -5.43 20.42
CA ALA A 27 -9.72 -5.21 20.26
C ALA A 27 -9.11 -6.22 19.29
N ALA A 28 -8.23 -5.74 18.42
CA ALA A 28 -7.48 -6.56 17.46
C ALA A 28 -6.00 -6.21 17.45
N GLU A 29 -5.18 -7.14 17.00
CA GLU A 29 -3.73 -6.96 16.87
C GLU A 29 -3.28 -7.23 15.44
N CYS A 30 -2.21 -6.56 15.04
CA CYS A 30 -1.51 -6.81 13.79
C CYS A 30 -0.01 -6.90 14.07
N SER A 31 0.68 -7.86 13.48
CA SER A 31 2.12 -7.95 13.59
C SER A 31 2.81 -7.51 12.31
N LEU A 32 3.93 -6.79 12.46
CA LEU A 32 4.79 -6.36 11.37
C LEU A 32 6.21 -6.84 11.62
N GLN A 33 6.71 -7.72 10.76
CA GLN A 33 8.05 -8.26 10.84
C GLN A 33 8.94 -7.70 9.74
N TYR A 34 10.12 -7.24 10.12
CA TYR A 34 11.21 -6.87 9.20
C TYR A 34 12.33 -7.89 9.26
N ARG A 35 12.83 -8.29 8.08
CA ARG A 35 14.09 -9.03 7.92
C ARG A 35 15.02 -8.20 7.05
N VAL A 36 16.10 -7.73 7.67
CA VAL A 36 17.12 -6.90 7.00
C VAL A 36 18.29 -7.79 6.57
N PHE A 37 18.55 -7.83 5.28
CA PHE A 37 19.62 -8.63 4.67
C PHE A 37 20.90 -7.81 4.50
N GLY A 38 22.05 -8.50 4.39
CA GLY A 38 23.35 -7.86 4.21
C GLY A 38 23.52 -7.10 2.89
N ASP A 39 22.69 -7.39 1.89
CA ASP A 39 22.66 -6.70 0.58
C ASP A 39 21.75 -5.45 0.56
N GLY A 40 21.23 -5.05 1.73
CA GLY A 40 20.36 -3.88 1.87
C GLY A 40 18.88 -4.14 1.58
N ARG A 41 18.48 -5.34 1.21
CA ARG A 41 17.06 -5.69 1.09
C ARG A 41 16.40 -5.77 2.47
N ILE A 42 15.14 -5.33 2.53
CA ILE A 42 14.30 -5.43 3.71
C ILE A 42 13.03 -6.16 3.30
N GLN A 43 12.90 -7.42 3.72
CA GLN A 43 11.64 -8.15 3.59
C GLN A 43 10.72 -7.75 4.73
N THR A 44 9.49 -7.43 4.38
CA THR A 44 8.45 -6.97 5.30
C THR A 44 7.29 -7.93 5.23
N THR A 45 6.87 -8.47 6.37
CA THR A 45 5.70 -9.35 6.48
C THR A 45 4.72 -8.75 7.48
N LEU A 46 3.52 -8.50 7.02
CA LEU A 46 2.39 -8.06 7.82
C LEU A 46 1.47 -9.26 8.04
N HIS A 47 0.98 -9.45 9.27
CA HIS A 47 0.09 -10.56 9.61
C HIS A 47 -1.03 -10.08 10.54
N TYR A 48 -2.25 -10.55 10.28
CA TYR A 48 -3.45 -10.28 11.04
C TYR A 48 -4.24 -11.56 11.25
N ASP A 49 -4.60 -11.84 12.52
CA ASP A 49 -5.53 -12.90 12.88
C ASP A 49 -6.96 -12.34 12.97
N PRO A 50 -7.97 -13.06 12.47
CA PRO A 50 -9.32 -12.58 12.42
C PRO A 50 -9.91 -12.35 13.82
N VAL A 51 -10.67 -11.26 13.95
CA VAL A 51 -11.46 -10.93 15.15
C VAL A 51 -12.92 -10.73 14.73
N GLU A 52 -13.80 -11.55 15.28
CA GLU A 52 -15.24 -11.47 15.01
C GLU A 52 -15.85 -10.15 15.52
N GLY A 53 -16.76 -9.59 14.74
CA GLY A 53 -17.49 -8.37 15.10
C GLY A 53 -16.82 -7.06 14.65
N LEU A 54 -15.69 -7.12 13.94
CA LEU A 54 -15.11 -5.94 13.31
C LEU A 54 -15.80 -5.61 11.98
N ALA A 55 -15.74 -4.32 11.62
CA ALA A 55 -16.17 -3.87 10.31
C ALA A 55 -15.27 -4.43 9.20
N ALA A 56 -15.75 -4.38 7.96
CA ALA A 56 -14.97 -4.75 6.78
C ALA A 56 -13.64 -3.97 6.74
N MET A 57 -12.56 -4.65 6.39
CA MET A 57 -11.23 -4.07 6.30
C MET A 57 -11.08 -3.37 4.94
N PRO A 58 -10.86 -2.04 4.90
CA PRO A 58 -10.71 -1.33 3.63
C PRO A 58 -9.36 -1.60 2.96
N GLU A 59 -8.31 -1.81 3.74
CA GLU A 59 -6.95 -2.00 3.25
C GLU A 59 -6.12 -2.81 4.24
N PHE A 60 -5.24 -3.68 3.73
CA PHE A 60 -4.23 -4.38 4.51
C PHE A 60 -2.86 -4.17 3.87
N GLY A 61 -2.06 -3.29 4.45
CA GLY A 61 -0.79 -2.89 3.85
C GLY A 61 0.07 -2.04 4.78
N VAL A 62 1.17 -1.55 4.25
CA VAL A 62 2.12 -0.67 4.95
C VAL A 62 2.21 0.67 4.23
N LEU A 63 2.03 1.75 4.99
CA LEU A 63 2.17 3.12 4.52
C LEU A 63 3.55 3.66 4.89
N PHE A 64 4.22 4.25 3.91
CA PHE A 64 5.49 4.96 4.06
C PHE A 64 5.30 6.43 3.75
N LYS A 65 6.05 7.28 4.42
CA LYS A 65 6.24 8.69 4.05
C LYS A 65 7.71 8.91 3.75
N ILE A 66 8.01 9.44 2.57
CA ILE A 66 9.35 9.85 2.16
C ILE A 66 9.30 11.31 1.68
N ASP A 67 10.46 11.92 1.53
CA ASP A 67 10.55 13.31 1.10
C ASP A 67 9.83 13.55 -0.24
N ALA A 68 9.21 14.73 -0.40
CA ALA A 68 8.45 15.11 -1.59
C ALA A 68 9.34 15.20 -2.87
N ASP A 69 10.67 15.29 -2.73
CA ASP A 69 11.59 15.24 -3.86
C ASP A 69 11.61 13.88 -4.58
N TYR A 70 11.11 12.83 -3.94
CA TYR A 70 10.87 11.52 -4.55
C TYR A 70 9.51 11.51 -5.26
N ASP A 71 9.42 12.23 -6.34
CA ASP A 71 8.19 12.60 -7.02
C ASP A 71 7.84 11.78 -8.27
N THR A 72 8.67 10.80 -8.62
CA THR A 72 8.50 9.98 -9.82
C THR A 72 8.26 8.53 -9.43
N VAL A 73 7.17 7.95 -9.91
CA VAL A 73 6.85 6.53 -9.72
C VAL A 73 6.88 5.78 -11.05
N GLU A 74 7.51 4.61 -11.05
CA GLU A 74 7.47 3.64 -12.15
C GLU A 74 7.05 2.30 -11.60
N TRP A 75 6.17 1.59 -12.31
CA TRP A 75 5.68 0.28 -11.84
C TRP A 75 5.47 -0.71 -13.00
N TYR A 76 5.64 -1.99 -12.69
CA TYR A 76 5.20 -3.10 -13.52
C TYR A 76 3.93 -3.70 -12.92
N GLY A 77 2.82 -3.41 -13.54
CA GLY A 77 1.48 -3.75 -13.07
C GLY A 77 0.41 -3.31 -14.04
N ASN A 78 -0.84 -3.27 -13.59
CA ASN A 78 -1.93 -2.72 -14.37
C ASN A 78 -1.82 -1.19 -14.46
N GLY A 79 -2.18 -0.64 -15.62
CA GLY A 79 -2.12 0.80 -15.87
C GLY A 79 -2.59 1.17 -17.28
N PRO A 80 -2.31 2.40 -17.75
CA PRO A 80 -1.58 3.48 -17.08
C PRO A 80 -2.36 4.21 -15.97
N ALA A 81 -3.69 4.24 -16.07
CA ALA A 81 -4.57 4.90 -15.11
C ALA A 81 -4.62 4.13 -13.77
N GLU A 82 -5.31 4.69 -12.79
CA GLU A 82 -5.61 3.98 -11.55
C GLU A 82 -6.44 2.73 -11.80
N THR A 83 -6.22 1.73 -10.99
CA THR A 83 -6.97 0.46 -11.02
C THR A 83 -7.29 0.02 -9.62
N TYR A 84 -8.49 -0.55 -9.44
CA TYR A 84 -8.94 -1.17 -8.21
C TYR A 84 -9.41 -2.59 -8.52
N TRP A 85 -9.55 -3.41 -7.53
CA TRP A 85 -9.94 -4.80 -7.69
C TRP A 85 -11.24 -4.97 -8.50
N ASP A 86 -12.22 -4.11 -8.25
CA ASP A 86 -13.51 -4.03 -8.94
C ASP A 86 -13.50 -3.12 -10.19
N ARG A 87 -12.39 -2.45 -10.49
CA ARG A 87 -12.26 -1.49 -11.59
C ARG A 87 -10.90 -1.61 -12.28
N GLN A 88 -10.73 -2.64 -13.10
CA GLN A 88 -9.46 -2.91 -13.79
C GLN A 88 -9.60 -3.45 -15.23
N HIS A 89 -10.80 -3.67 -15.73
CA HIS A 89 -11.01 -4.30 -17.04
C HIS A 89 -10.46 -3.48 -18.22
N GLY A 90 -10.36 -2.16 -18.09
CA GLY A 90 -9.76 -1.27 -19.09
C GLY A 90 -8.24 -1.19 -19.03
N ALA A 91 -7.62 -1.76 -18.01
CA ALA A 91 -6.18 -1.70 -17.80
C ALA A 91 -5.44 -2.80 -18.54
N LYS A 92 -4.15 -2.55 -18.80
CA LYS A 92 -3.23 -3.55 -19.37
C LYS A 92 -2.04 -3.71 -18.47
N LEU A 93 -1.52 -4.93 -18.40
CA LEU A 93 -0.26 -5.20 -17.74
C LEU A 93 0.89 -4.60 -18.55
N GLY A 94 1.71 -3.79 -17.91
CA GLY A 94 2.85 -3.11 -18.57
C GLY A 94 3.75 -2.41 -17.58
N ILE A 95 4.80 -1.78 -18.10
CA ILE A 95 5.67 -0.89 -17.32
C ILE A 95 5.23 0.53 -17.63
N TYR A 96 4.91 1.28 -16.60
CA TYR A 96 4.41 2.65 -16.69
C TYR A 96 5.18 3.56 -15.76
N GLN A 97 5.21 4.84 -16.08
CA GLN A 97 5.84 5.87 -15.26
C GLN A 97 5.01 7.14 -15.31
N ASN A 98 4.89 7.83 -14.17
CA ASN A 98 4.33 9.18 -14.08
C ASN A 98 4.91 9.94 -12.88
N LYS A 99 4.48 11.18 -12.71
CA LYS A 99 4.72 11.92 -11.47
C LYS A 99 3.72 11.47 -10.40
N VAL A 100 4.14 11.50 -9.14
CA VAL A 100 3.29 11.19 -7.99
C VAL A 100 2.02 12.06 -7.99
N ALA A 101 2.14 13.33 -8.32
CA ALA A 101 1.01 14.25 -8.41
C ALA A 101 -0.03 13.84 -9.48
N ASP A 102 0.42 13.19 -10.57
CA ASP A 102 -0.47 12.74 -11.66
C ASP A 102 -1.32 11.53 -11.28
N ASN A 103 -1.03 10.89 -10.13
CA ASN A 103 -1.85 9.79 -9.60
C ASN A 103 -3.09 10.29 -8.85
N MET A 104 -3.17 11.59 -8.53
CA MET A 104 -4.36 12.16 -7.93
C MET A 104 -5.49 12.22 -8.95
N ALA A 105 -6.56 11.47 -8.72
CA ALA A 105 -7.78 11.61 -9.49
C ALA A 105 -8.42 12.98 -9.22
N GLN A 106 -8.92 13.62 -10.28
CA GLN A 106 -9.51 14.96 -10.23
C GLN A 106 -10.96 14.91 -9.73
N TYR A 107 -11.18 14.29 -8.58
CA TYR A 107 -12.49 14.29 -7.92
C TYR A 107 -12.80 15.67 -7.31
N LEU A 108 -14.07 16.05 -7.33
CA LEU A 108 -14.53 17.31 -6.71
C LEU A 108 -14.31 17.32 -5.20
N VAL A 109 -14.46 16.15 -4.58
CA VAL A 109 -14.15 15.91 -3.16
C VAL A 109 -12.96 14.96 -3.11
N PRO A 110 -11.83 15.35 -2.50
CA PRO A 110 -10.69 14.45 -2.34
C PRO A 110 -11.10 13.16 -1.64
N GLN A 111 -10.66 12.04 -2.18
CA GLN A 111 -11.01 10.70 -1.68
C GLN A 111 -9.99 9.67 -2.14
N GLU A 112 -10.19 8.40 -1.76
CA GLU A 112 -9.34 7.31 -2.22
C GLU A 112 -9.17 7.30 -3.73
N CYS A 113 -7.92 7.25 -4.19
CA CYS A 113 -7.55 7.25 -5.59
C CYS A 113 -6.13 6.74 -5.82
N GLY A 114 -5.74 6.60 -7.09
CA GLY A 114 -4.36 6.40 -7.53
C GLY A 114 -3.79 5.00 -7.33
N ALA A 115 -4.57 4.04 -6.84
CA ALA A 115 -4.08 2.67 -6.68
C ALA A 115 -3.76 1.99 -8.02
N LYS A 116 -2.84 1.03 -7.97
CA LYS A 116 -2.43 0.16 -9.08
C LYS A 116 -2.56 -1.28 -8.62
N THR A 117 -3.21 -2.11 -9.43
CA THR A 117 -3.39 -3.53 -9.17
C THR A 117 -2.35 -4.38 -9.89
N ALA A 118 -2.20 -5.62 -9.47
CA ALA A 118 -1.31 -6.60 -10.10
C ALA A 118 0.15 -6.11 -10.21
N VAL A 119 0.62 -5.34 -9.24
CA VAL A 119 1.98 -4.77 -9.25
C VAL A 119 2.99 -5.83 -8.81
N ARG A 120 4.01 -6.10 -9.67
CA ARG A 120 5.12 -6.99 -9.38
C ARG A 120 6.26 -6.25 -8.72
N TRP A 121 6.50 -5.04 -9.20
CA TRP A 121 7.44 -4.11 -8.59
C TRP A 121 7.03 -2.67 -8.87
N ALA A 122 7.43 -1.79 -7.97
CA ALA A 122 7.31 -0.34 -8.14
C ALA A 122 8.55 0.35 -7.57
N LYS A 123 8.99 1.42 -8.19
CA LYS A 123 10.04 2.29 -7.64
C LYS A 123 9.54 3.72 -7.56
N VAL A 124 9.92 4.38 -6.48
CA VAL A 124 9.65 5.80 -6.26
C VAL A 124 10.99 6.51 -6.10
N VAL A 125 11.28 7.44 -6.98
CA VAL A 125 12.62 8.00 -7.15
C VAL A 125 12.62 9.53 -7.25
N ASP A 126 13.78 10.10 -6.90
CA ASP A 126 14.11 11.51 -7.14
C ASP A 126 14.54 11.74 -8.59
N ARG A 127 14.81 13.01 -8.93
CA ARG A 127 15.33 13.44 -10.24
C ARG A 127 16.67 12.82 -10.64
N LYS A 128 17.41 12.20 -9.70
CA LYS A 128 18.66 11.51 -9.93
C LYS A 128 18.50 10.00 -10.05
N GLY A 129 17.26 9.50 -9.98
CA GLY A 129 16.95 8.08 -10.03
C GLY A 129 17.22 7.33 -8.72
N ARG A 130 17.51 8.02 -7.62
CA ARG A 130 17.68 7.42 -6.29
C ARG A 130 16.34 7.33 -5.60
N GLY A 131 16.12 6.28 -4.84
CA GLY A 131 14.86 6.11 -4.12
C GLY A 131 14.67 4.73 -3.54
N LEU A 132 13.45 4.25 -3.58
CA LEU A 132 13.06 2.93 -3.07
C LEU A 132 12.48 2.08 -4.19
N LEU A 133 12.92 0.84 -4.25
CA LEU A 133 12.32 -0.21 -5.08
C LEU A 133 11.54 -1.17 -4.17
N PHE A 134 10.28 -1.36 -4.46
CA PHE A 134 9.37 -2.31 -3.83
C PHE A 134 9.14 -3.49 -4.78
N THR A 135 9.21 -4.70 -4.26
CA THR A 135 8.99 -5.93 -5.04
C THR A 135 8.00 -6.82 -4.31
N ALA A 136 6.93 -7.20 -4.99
CA ALA A 136 5.96 -8.16 -4.49
C ALA A 136 6.59 -9.55 -4.36
N ASP A 137 5.96 -10.41 -3.57
CA ASP A 137 6.25 -11.85 -3.63
C ASP A 137 5.92 -12.38 -5.04
N ALA A 138 6.76 -13.30 -5.53
CA ALA A 138 6.59 -13.86 -6.87
C ALA A 138 5.24 -14.58 -7.07
N ALA A 139 4.69 -15.14 -5.98
CA ALA A 139 3.43 -15.87 -5.99
C ALA A 139 2.20 -14.94 -5.96
N LYS A 140 2.32 -13.72 -5.39
CA LYS A 140 1.20 -12.80 -5.20
C LYS A 140 1.60 -11.36 -5.52
N PRO A 141 1.15 -10.81 -6.66
CA PRO A 141 1.29 -9.37 -6.93
C PRO A 141 0.61 -8.55 -5.84
N MET A 142 1.09 -7.34 -5.62
CA MET A 142 0.56 -6.40 -4.63
C MET A 142 -0.32 -5.34 -5.27
N PHE A 143 -1.12 -4.67 -4.45
CA PHE A 143 -1.66 -3.35 -4.74
C PHE A 143 -0.60 -2.30 -4.35
N PHE A 144 -0.55 -1.20 -5.07
CA PHE A 144 0.44 -0.16 -4.81
C PHE A 144 -0.12 1.22 -5.11
N SER A 145 0.21 2.21 -4.29
CA SER A 145 -0.05 3.61 -4.62
C SER A 145 1.11 4.51 -4.19
N ALA A 146 1.28 5.62 -4.89
CA ALA A 146 2.18 6.70 -4.52
C ALA A 146 1.46 8.02 -4.77
N LEU A 147 1.15 8.76 -3.70
CA LEU A 147 0.32 9.96 -3.69
C LEU A 147 0.99 11.08 -2.89
N PRO A 148 0.64 12.35 -3.14
CA PRO A 148 1.17 13.47 -2.36
C PRO A 148 0.51 13.64 -0.99
N TYR A 149 -0.55 12.88 -0.68
CA TYR A 149 -1.34 13.01 0.55
C TYR A 149 -1.64 11.66 1.17
N THR A 150 -1.82 11.67 2.48
CA THR A 150 -2.36 10.51 3.21
C THR A 150 -3.86 10.36 2.98
N PRO A 151 -4.44 9.15 3.18
CA PRO A 151 -5.88 8.96 3.17
C PRO A 151 -6.63 9.93 4.10
N HIS A 152 -6.10 10.16 5.30
CA HIS A 152 -6.73 11.07 6.27
C HIS A 152 -6.72 12.54 5.83
N GLU A 153 -5.67 13.00 5.16
CA GLU A 153 -5.63 14.36 4.60
C GLU A 153 -6.65 14.52 3.50
N MET A 154 -6.79 13.51 2.64
CA MET A 154 -7.81 13.52 1.59
C MET A 154 -9.23 13.48 2.17
N GLU A 155 -9.49 12.59 3.13
CA GLU A 155 -10.80 12.45 3.78
C GLU A 155 -11.23 13.72 4.55
N SER A 156 -10.27 14.45 5.11
CA SER A 156 -10.52 15.67 5.87
C SER A 156 -10.85 16.88 4.99
N ALA A 157 -10.51 16.85 3.70
CA ALA A 157 -10.73 17.93 2.75
C ALA A 157 -12.07 17.78 2.03
N LYS A 158 -12.88 18.82 2.01
CA LYS A 158 -14.14 18.86 1.24
C LYS A 158 -13.92 19.31 -0.20
N HIS A 159 -12.79 19.99 -0.46
CA HIS A 159 -12.42 20.51 -1.77
C HIS A 159 -10.92 20.39 -1.98
N PRO A 160 -10.43 20.26 -3.23
CA PRO A 160 -9.00 20.12 -3.50
C PRO A 160 -8.13 21.27 -2.96
N TYR A 161 -8.65 22.50 -2.90
CA TYR A 161 -7.91 23.65 -2.38
C TYR A 161 -7.74 23.65 -0.85
N GLU A 162 -8.41 22.77 -0.14
CA GLU A 162 -8.26 22.58 1.32
C GLU A 162 -7.14 21.60 1.67
N LEU A 163 -6.62 20.88 0.67
CA LEU A 163 -5.48 20.01 0.87
C LEU A 163 -4.25 20.81 1.30
N PRO A 164 -3.43 20.30 2.24
CA PRO A 164 -2.24 21.00 2.70
C PRO A 164 -1.19 21.13 1.56
N PRO A 165 -0.20 22.01 1.71
CA PRO A 165 0.99 21.96 0.85
C PRO A 165 1.64 20.58 0.86
N VAL A 166 2.13 20.13 -0.29
CA VAL A 166 2.81 18.82 -0.42
C VAL A 166 4.15 18.86 0.32
N HIS A 167 4.33 17.98 1.31
CA HIS A 167 5.55 17.89 2.12
C HIS A 167 6.24 16.53 1.98
N TYR A 168 5.57 15.54 1.42
CA TYR A 168 6.08 14.16 1.30
C TYR A 168 5.39 13.42 0.15
N THR A 169 5.97 12.31 -0.22
CA THR A 169 5.32 11.28 -1.03
C THR A 169 4.86 10.16 -0.10
N VAL A 170 3.58 9.84 -0.16
CA VAL A 170 2.94 8.75 0.57
C VAL A 170 2.90 7.52 -0.31
N ILE A 171 3.57 6.46 0.12
CA ILE A 171 3.63 5.18 -0.59
C ILE A 171 2.82 4.16 0.22
N ARG A 172 1.92 3.44 -0.44
CA ARG A 172 1.23 2.29 0.16
C ARG A 172 1.58 1.02 -0.63
N ALA A 173 2.12 0.04 0.06
CA ALA A 173 2.29 -1.33 -0.43
C ALA A 173 1.28 -2.21 0.27
N MET A 174 0.35 -2.79 -0.46
CA MET A 174 -0.84 -3.44 0.08
C MET A 174 -1.00 -4.87 -0.46
N GLY A 175 -1.36 -5.80 0.43
CA GLY A 175 -1.69 -7.17 0.07
C GLY A 175 -3.16 -7.34 -0.28
N GLU A 176 -4.02 -6.55 0.37
CA GLU A 176 -5.46 -6.51 0.13
C GLU A 176 -5.94 -5.07 0.10
N GLN A 177 -6.93 -4.79 -0.75
CA GLN A 177 -7.61 -3.51 -0.82
C GLN A 177 -9.05 -3.74 -1.25
N MET A 178 -10.00 -3.11 -0.57
CA MET A 178 -11.41 -3.14 -0.91
C MET A 178 -11.65 -2.48 -2.27
N GLY A 179 -12.65 -2.94 -3.01
CA GLY A 179 -13.17 -2.23 -4.17
C GLY A 179 -13.72 -0.85 -3.81
N VAL A 180 -13.86 0.01 -4.80
CA VAL A 180 -14.27 1.41 -4.63
C VAL A 180 -15.59 1.75 -5.31
N GLY A 181 -16.19 0.80 -6.03
CA GLY A 181 -17.44 0.98 -6.77
C GLY A 181 -18.60 0.20 -6.20
N GLY A 182 -19.81 0.70 -6.41
CA GLY A 182 -21.08 0.02 -6.22
C GLY A 182 -21.91 0.09 -7.50
N ASP A 183 -23.17 -0.36 -7.46
CA ASP A 183 -24.06 -0.34 -8.63
C ASP A 183 -24.50 1.06 -9.04
N ASP A 184 -24.35 2.04 -8.15
CA ASP A 184 -24.70 3.43 -8.41
C ASP A 184 -23.73 4.40 -7.70
N SER A 185 -23.92 5.71 -7.96
CA SER A 185 -23.19 6.81 -7.32
C SER A 185 -23.90 7.41 -6.10
N TRP A 186 -24.95 6.76 -5.60
CA TRP A 186 -25.78 7.25 -4.51
C TRP A 186 -25.51 6.55 -3.17
N GLY A 187 -24.46 5.74 -3.10
CA GLY A 187 -24.03 5.07 -1.89
C GLY A 187 -24.29 3.56 -1.87
N ALA A 188 -24.47 2.94 -3.03
CA ALA A 188 -24.45 1.48 -3.12
C ALA A 188 -23.13 0.93 -2.61
N ASN A 189 -23.20 -0.10 -1.76
CA ASN A 189 -22.02 -0.74 -1.21
C ASN A 189 -21.22 -1.47 -2.31
N VAL A 190 -19.93 -1.61 -2.05
CA VAL A 190 -19.04 -2.49 -2.84
C VAL A 190 -19.58 -3.92 -2.80
N HIS A 191 -19.53 -4.62 -3.92
CA HIS A 191 -19.96 -6.02 -3.99
C HIS A 191 -19.12 -6.91 -3.09
N PRO A 192 -19.71 -7.93 -2.44
CA PRO A 192 -19.03 -8.75 -1.43
C PRO A 192 -17.74 -9.43 -1.93
N GLU A 193 -17.66 -9.78 -3.20
CA GLU A 193 -16.47 -10.39 -3.81
C GLU A 193 -15.27 -9.45 -3.88
N TYR A 194 -15.48 -8.14 -3.74
CA TYR A 194 -14.43 -7.12 -3.72
C TYR A 194 -14.15 -6.56 -2.32
N ILE A 195 -14.60 -7.26 -1.29
CA ILE A 195 -14.28 -6.97 0.10
C ILE A 195 -13.25 -7.99 0.59
N PRO A 196 -12.12 -7.58 1.19
CA PRO A 196 -11.15 -8.52 1.74
C PRO A 196 -11.79 -9.50 2.73
N ASP A 197 -11.55 -10.79 2.55
CA ASP A 197 -12.02 -11.84 3.47
C ASP A 197 -11.14 -11.86 4.73
N VAL A 198 -11.58 -11.14 5.76
CA VAL A 198 -10.91 -11.07 7.07
C VAL A 198 -11.45 -12.07 8.08
N THR A 199 -12.22 -13.07 7.63
CA THR A 199 -12.65 -14.19 8.50
C THR A 199 -11.57 -15.26 8.66
N LYS A 200 -10.47 -15.13 7.91
CA LYS A 200 -9.26 -15.96 7.94
C LYS A 200 -8.04 -15.11 8.24
N PRO A 201 -6.94 -15.71 8.73
CA PRO A 201 -5.67 -15.01 8.84
C PRO A 201 -5.25 -14.42 7.50
N VAL A 202 -4.83 -13.15 7.52
CA VAL A 202 -4.32 -12.44 6.35
C VAL A 202 -2.84 -12.20 6.52
N GLU A 203 -2.05 -12.57 5.51
CA GLU A 203 -0.62 -12.33 5.48
C GLU A 203 -0.23 -11.64 4.18
N PHE A 204 0.65 -10.65 4.30
CA PHE A 204 1.21 -9.94 3.16
C PHE A 204 2.72 -9.78 3.32
N THR A 205 3.46 -10.24 2.34
CA THR A 205 4.92 -10.13 2.30
C THR A 205 5.37 -9.40 1.04
N PHE A 206 6.25 -8.44 1.20
CA PHE A 206 6.95 -7.74 0.12
C PHE A 206 8.37 -7.42 0.54
N THR A 207 9.20 -7.01 -0.41
CA THR A 207 10.58 -6.60 -0.17
C THR A 207 10.78 -5.19 -0.68
N PHE A 208 11.54 -4.37 0.07
CA PHE A 208 12.00 -3.09 -0.46
C PHE A 208 13.49 -2.88 -0.21
N ARG A 209 14.09 -2.00 -1.00
CA ARG A 209 15.50 -1.58 -0.87
C ARG A 209 15.74 -0.20 -1.43
N GLY A 210 16.81 0.44 -0.98
CA GLY A 210 17.34 1.64 -1.65
C GLY A 210 17.91 1.33 -3.05
N ILE A 211 17.77 2.27 -3.95
CA ILE A 211 18.36 2.25 -5.29
C ILE A 211 18.98 3.60 -5.63
#